data_a863417c036446fb04a8772e704728af
#
_entry.id   a863417c036446fb04a8772e704728af
#
_cell.length_a   1.000
_cell.length_b   1.000
_cell.length_c   1.000
_cell.angle_alpha   90.00
_cell.angle_beta   90.00
_cell.angle_gamma   90.00
#
_symmetry.space_group_name_H-M   'P 1'
#
loop_
_entity.id
_entity.type
_entity.pdbx_description
1 polymer ?
#
loop_
_entity_poly.entity_id
_entity_poly.type
_entity_poly.pdbx_seq_one_letter_code
_entity_poly.pdbx_strand_id
1 'polypeptide(L)'
;IFKEKKWMNYSSKKAQILNVLSWSAKDWIDTYYFDESGFSLDSNIPYYWSPIGKPVEIPSNRFAKRINVLGFLNTKNNHLFSKTTITKVNTQVVIDFFNDFVNQITKTTVVILDNASIHTSKLFKAEIEKWEKLGLQLLFLPPYSPELNKIEILWKHMKYHYHKLEAYLSFDNLHKHVKNLLAGFGTNYDINFK
;
A
#
# COMPACT_ATOMS: atom_id res chain seq x y z
N ILE A 1 15.67 26.91 -7.47
CA ILE A 1 14.26 27.09 -7.89
C ILE A 1 13.47 25.80 -7.73
N PHE A 2 13.99 24.62 -8.17
CA PHE A 2 13.29 23.33 -8.01
C PHE A 2 13.17 22.87 -6.54
N LYS A 3 14.20 23.07 -5.71
CA LYS A 3 14.15 22.70 -4.28
C LYS A 3 13.15 23.52 -3.50
N GLU A 4 13.08 24.82 -3.69
CA GLU A 4 12.15 25.72 -2.95
C GLU A 4 10.68 25.44 -3.26
N LYS A 5 10.29 25.24 -4.53
CA LYS A 5 8.94 24.81 -4.89
C LYS A 5 8.55 23.47 -4.26
N LYS A 6 9.49 22.53 -4.14
CA LYS A 6 9.27 21.24 -3.47
C LYS A 6 8.92 21.46 -2.00
N TRP A 7 9.66 22.32 -1.28
CA TRP A 7 9.43 22.56 0.14
C TRP A 7 8.11 23.29 0.43
N MET A 8 7.73 24.28 -0.36
CA MET A 8 6.45 24.99 -0.20
C MET A 8 5.26 24.06 -0.38
N ASN A 9 5.24 23.24 -1.43
CA ASN A 9 4.20 22.24 -1.64
C ASN A 9 4.19 21.15 -0.56
N TYR A 10 5.36 20.75 -0.06
CA TYR A 10 5.48 19.75 1.00
C TYR A 10 4.82 20.22 2.29
N SER A 11 5.16 21.43 2.78
CA SER A 11 4.60 21.98 4.03
C SER A 11 3.08 22.14 3.95
N SER A 12 2.57 22.67 2.85
CA SER A 12 1.14 22.82 2.61
C SER A 12 0.41 21.48 2.57
N LYS A 13 0.94 20.50 1.83
CA LYS A 13 0.35 19.15 1.74
C LYS A 13 0.42 18.42 3.07
N LYS A 14 1.54 18.53 3.79
CA LYS A 14 1.66 17.96 5.15
C LYS A 14 0.61 18.55 6.09
N ALA A 15 0.37 19.86 6.05
CA ALA A 15 -0.69 20.49 6.83
C ALA A 15 -2.08 19.97 6.45
N GLN A 16 -2.39 19.79 5.15
CA GLN A 16 -3.64 19.19 4.70
C GLN A 16 -3.80 17.75 5.25
N ILE A 17 -2.76 16.92 5.20
CA ILE A 17 -2.78 15.57 5.75
C ILE A 17 -3.07 15.60 7.25
N LEU A 18 -2.39 16.48 8.01
CA LEU A 18 -2.61 16.62 9.46
C LEU A 18 -4.06 17.04 9.77
N ASN A 19 -4.65 17.94 8.99
CA ASN A 19 -6.06 18.32 9.14
C ASN A 19 -7.00 17.12 8.90
N VAL A 20 -6.78 16.39 7.82
CA VAL A 20 -7.55 15.17 7.50
C VAL A 20 -7.44 14.14 8.62
N LEU A 21 -6.23 13.91 9.15
CA LEU A 21 -6.01 12.99 10.27
C LEU A 21 -6.70 13.48 11.56
N SER A 22 -6.72 14.78 11.81
CA SER A 22 -7.46 15.38 12.94
C SER A 22 -8.97 15.15 12.81
N TRP A 23 -9.55 15.28 11.61
CA TRP A 23 -10.96 14.99 11.37
C TRP A 23 -11.27 13.50 11.52
N SER A 24 -10.38 12.64 11.03
CA SER A 24 -10.48 11.19 11.22
C SER A 24 -10.41 10.79 12.70
N ALA A 25 -9.54 11.43 13.49
CA ALA A 25 -9.46 11.19 14.94
C ALA A 25 -10.76 11.54 15.67
N LYS A 26 -11.51 12.53 15.18
CA LYS A 26 -12.83 12.94 15.69
C LYS A 26 -14.00 12.15 15.11
N ASP A 27 -13.74 11.10 14.33
CA ASP A 27 -14.74 10.28 13.64
C ASP A 27 -15.63 11.03 12.61
N TRP A 28 -15.24 12.23 12.19
CA TRP A 28 -15.98 12.97 11.18
C TRP A 28 -15.86 12.37 9.78
N ILE A 29 -14.69 11.78 9.49
CA ILE A 29 -14.37 11.12 8.22
C ILE A 29 -13.54 9.86 8.47
N ASP A 30 -13.47 8.97 7.48
CA ASP A 30 -12.44 7.92 7.43
C ASP A 30 -11.25 8.37 6.59
N THR A 31 -10.06 7.90 6.96
CA THR A 31 -8.83 8.18 6.21
C THR A 31 -8.12 6.88 5.88
N TYR A 32 -7.80 6.71 4.61
CA TYR A 32 -7.04 5.56 4.11
C TYR A 32 -5.81 6.02 3.35
N TYR A 33 -4.74 5.24 3.43
CA TYR A 33 -3.56 5.36 2.59
C TYR A 33 -3.62 4.30 1.51
N PHE A 34 -3.41 4.70 0.26
CA PHE A 34 -3.41 3.79 -0.87
C PHE A 34 -2.01 3.65 -1.45
N ASP A 35 -1.63 2.42 -1.82
CA ASP A 35 -0.43 2.11 -2.59
C ASP A 35 -0.47 0.68 -3.13
N GLU A 36 0.43 0.38 -4.07
CA GLU A 36 0.68 -0.96 -4.57
C GLU A 36 2.02 -1.49 -4.12
N SER A 37 2.09 -2.79 -3.88
CA SER A 37 3.33 -3.47 -3.55
C SER A 37 3.48 -4.78 -4.29
N GLY A 38 4.70 -5.15 -4.61
CA GLY A 38 4.99 -6.44 -5.25
C GLY A 38 5.80 -7.34 -4.36
N PHE A 39 5.45 -8.62 -4.39
CA PHE A 39 6.15 -9.70 -3.72
C PHE A 39 6.64 -10.67 -4.80
N SER A 40 7.95 -10.92 -4.87
CA SER A 40 8.59 -11.80 -5.85
C SER A 40 9.28 -12.97 -5.16
N LEU A 41 9.56 -14.01 -5.92
CA LEU A 41 10.38 -15.12 -5.44
C LEU A 41 11.85 -14.73 -5.24
N ASP A 42 12.30 -13.60 -5.80
CA ASP A 42 13.62 -13.07 -5.45
C ASP A 42 13.58 -12.56 -4.01
N SER A 43 14.45 -13.13 -3.17
CA SER A 43 14.52 -12.76 -1.77
C SER A 43 14.99 -11.33 -1.60
N ASN A 44 14.18 -10.53 -0.92
CA ASN A 44 14.57 -9.20 -0.43
C ASN A 44 15.22 -9.27 0.97
N ILE A 45 15.35 -10.47 1.54
CA ILE A 45 15.95 -10.66 2.88
C ILE A 45 17.48 -10.68 2.70
N PRO A 46 18.21 -9.65 3.17
CA PRO A 46 19.65 -9.56 2.97
C PRO A 46 20.45 -10.51 3.86
N TYR A 47 19.87 -10.93 5.01
CA TYR A 47 20.52 -11.81 5.99
C TYR A 47 19.50 -12.74 6.62
N TYR A 48 19.93 -13.98 6.90
CA TYR A 48 19.15 -14.96 7.63
C TYR A 48 20.06 -15.78 8.56
N TRP A 49 19.57 -16.07 9.77
CA TRP A 49 20.27 -16.92 10.70
C TRP A 49 20.12 -18.38 10.28
N SER A 50 21.23 -19.09 10.10
CA SER A 50 21.27 -20.52 9.84
C SER A 50 22.27 -21.21 10.76
N PRO A 51 22.09 -22.52 11.08
CA PRO A 51 23.10 -23.27 11.82
C PRO A 51 24.46 -23.25 11.11
N ILE A 52 25.54 -23.22 11.88
CA ILE A 52 26.90 -23.26 11.34
C ILE A 52 27.06 -24.49 10.44
N GLY A 53 27.56 -24.30 9.24
CA GLY A 53 27.77 -25.38 8.23
C GLY A 53 26.50 -25.84 7.52
N LYS A 54 25.34 -25.25 7.75
CA LYS A 54 24.07 -25.55 7.07
C LYS A 54 23.44 -24.28 6.51
N PRO A 55 24.04 -23.66 5.47
CA PRO A 55 23.47 -22.43 4.88
C PRO A 55 22.09 -22.75 4.29
N VAL A 56 21.16 -21.82 4.41
CA VAL A 56 19.87 -21.92 3.74
C VAL A 56 20.02 -21.34 2.34
N GLU A 57 19.81 -22.17 1.33
CA GLU A 57 19.82 -21.77 -0.06
C GLU A 57 18.40 -21.39 -0.49
N ILE A 58 18.24 -20.21 -1.04
CA ILE A 58 16.99 -19.74 -1.65
C ILE A 58 17.20 -19.73 -3.16
N PRO A 59 16.34 -20.42 -3.93
CA PRO A 59 16.41 -20.38 -5.38
C PRO A 59 16.24 -18.92 -5.85
N SER A 60 17.26 -18.37 -6.53
CA SER A 60 17.16 -17.08 -7.20
C SER A 60 16.81 -17.30 -8.67
N ASN A 61 15.76 -16.63 -9.14
CA ASN A 61 15.34 -16.70 -10.54
C ASN A 61 15.14 -15.28 -11.08
N ARG A 62 15.95 -14.90 -12.05
CA ARG A 62 15.91 -13.57 -12.69
C ARG A 62 14.55 -13.24 -13.34
N PHE A 63 13.73 -14.25 -13.63
CA PHE A 63 12.37 -14.13 -14.16
C PHE A 63 11.31 -14.55 -13.14
N ALA A 64 11.58 -14.33 -11.86
CA ALA A 64 10.70 -14.74 -10.79
C ALA A 64 9.29 -14.17 -10.96
N LYS A 65 8.30 -15.02 -10.85
CA LYS A 65 6.89 -14.63 -10.81
C LYS A 65 6.68 -13.67 -9.64
N ARG A 66 5.83 -12.67 -9.84
CA ARG A 66 5.51 -11.63 -8.86
C ARG A 66 4.02 -11.63 -8.56
N ILE A 67 3.68 -11.41 -7.31
CA ILE A 67 2.33 -11.11 -6.86
C ILE A 67 2.29 -9.61 -6.59
N ASN A 68 1.35 -8.90 -7.20
CA ASN A 68 1.08 -7.52 -6.89
C ASN A 68 -0.08 -7.45 -5.90
N VAL A 69 0.03 -6.55 -4.94
CA VAL A 69 -0.99 -6.27 -3.93
C VAL A 69 -1.36 -4.80 -4.06
N LEU A 70 -2.65 -4.52 -4.14
CA LEU A 70 -3.19 -3.18 -3.97
C LEU A 70 -3.81 -3.11 -2.59
N GLY A 71 -3.67 -1.98 -1.90
CA GLY A 71 -4.20 -1.85 -0.54
C GLY A 71 -4.67 -0.45 -0.18
N PHE A 72 -5.78 -0.39 0.57
CA PHE A 72 -6.21 0.78 1.32
C PHE A 72 -6.04 0.50 2.81
N LEU A 73 -5.19 1.26 3.47
CA LEU A 73 -4.86 1.10 4.89
C LEU A 73 -5.48 2.23 5.72
N ASN A 74 -6.31 1.88 6.68
CA ASN A 74 -6.71 2.78 7.75
C ASN A 74 -5.83 2.54 8.97
N THR A 75 -5.00 3.52 9.32
CA THR A 75 -4.04 3.39 10.43
C THR A 75 -4.67 3.63 11.81
N LYS A 76 -5.91 4.09 11.89
CA LYS A 76 -6.63 4.32 13.14
C LYS A 76 -7.12 3.02 13.77
N ASN A 77 -7.61 2.11 12.93
CA ASN A 77 -8.21 0.84 13.36
C ASN A 77 -7.49 -0.41 12.78
N ASN A 78 -6.33 -0.22 12.14
CA ASN A 78 -5.58 -1.28 11.46
C ASN A 78 -6.42 -2.08 10.44
N HIS A 79 -7.38 -1.42 9.77
CA HIS A 79 -8.16 -2.04 8.72
C HIS A 79 -7.42 -1.93 7.38
N LEU A 80 -7.28 -3.07 6.72
CA LEU A 80 -6.69 -3.19 5.39
C LEU A 80 -7.71 -3.79 4.40
N PHE A 81 -8.17 -2.98 3.46
CA PHE A 81 -8.85 -3.50 2.28
C PHE A 81 -7.82 -3.76 1.19
N SER A 82 -7.69 -5.01 0.73
CA SER A 82 -6.62 -5.38 -0.20
C SER A 82 -7.07 -6.39 -1.25
N LYS A 83 -6.36 -6.36 -2.40
CA LYS A 83 -6.55 -7.29 -3.51
C LYS A 83 -5.20 -7.74 -4.05
N THR A 84 -5.08 -9.03 -4.35
CA THR A 84 -3.87 -9.58 -4.99
C THR A 84 -4.10 -9.84 -6.47
N THR A 85 -3.10 -9.61 -7.30
CA THR A 85 -3.11 -9.97 -8.72
C THR A 85 -1.74 -10.46 -9.17
N ILE A 86 -1.74 -11.42 -10.09
CA ILE A 86 -0.52 -11.92 -10.76
C ILE A 86 -0.25 -11.20 -12.09
N THR A 87 -1.20 -10.39 -12.54
CA THR A 87 -1.07 -9.58 -13.75
C THR A 87 -0.38 -8.27 -13.44
N LYS A 88 0.14 -7.62 -14.48
CA LYS A 88 0.71 -6.27 -14.33
C LYS A 88 -0.37 -5.29 -13.89
N VAL A 89 -0.08 -4.54 -12.84
CA VAL A 89 -0.94 -3.42 -12.42
C VAL A 89 -0.88 -2.31 -13.47
N ASN A 90 -2.04 -1.90 -13.93
CA ASN A 90 -2.24 -0.78 -14.84
C ASN A 90 -3.37 0.12 -14.32
N THR A 91 -3.62 1.23 -14.99
CA THR A 91 -4.65 2.20 -14.58
C THR A 91 -6.03 1.56 -14.41
N GLN A 92 -6.43 0.65 -15.31
CA GLN A 92 -7.75 0.01 -15.22
C GLN A 92 -7.87 -0.87 -13.98
N VAL A 93 -6.84 -1.67 -13.67
CA VAL A 93 -6.82 -2.50 -12.45
C VAL A 93 -6.95 -1.65 -11.19
N VAL A 94 -6.32 -0.48 -11.17
CA VAL A 94 -6.45 0.47 -10.05
C VAL A 94 -7.84 1.06 -9.98
N ILE A 95 -8.42 1.50 -11.11
CA ILE A 95 -9.80 2.01 -11.18
C ILE A 95 -10.80 0.97 -10.67
N ASP A 96 -10.68 -0.27 -11.13
CA ASP A 96 -11.56 -1.36 -10.70
C ASP A 96 -11.46 -1.59 -9.19
N PHE A 97 -10.26 -1.52 -8.63
CA PHE A 97 -10.03 -1.67 -7.19
C PHE A 97 -10.59 -0.49 -6.38
N PHE A 98 -10.51 0.75 -6.90
CA PHE A 98 -11.17 1.91 -6.31
C PHE A 98 -12.68 1.78 -6.36
N ASN A 99 -13.25 1.28 -7.46
CA ASN A 99 -14.69 1.00 -7.57
C ASN A 99 -15.14 -0.07 -6.57
N ASP A 100 -14.36 -1.14 -6.36
CA ASP A 100 -14.64 -2.15 -5.33
C ASP A 100 -14.64 -1.52 -3.93
N PHE A 101 -13.69 -0.62 -3.65
CA PHE A 101 -13.56 0.03 -2.35
C PHE A 101 -14.67 1.04 -2.08
N VAL A 102 -15.02 1.88 -3.05
CA VAL A 102 -16.03 2.95 -2.87
C VAL A 102 -17.42 2.38 -2.57
N ASN A 103 -17.71 1.15 -3.00
CA ASN A 103 -18.96 0.47 -2.68
C ASN A 103 -19.03 -0.01 -1.23
N GLN A 104 -17.95 0.05 -0.47
CA GLN A 104 -17.88 -0.40 0.93
C GLN A 104 -17.77 0.74 1.93
N ILE A 105 -17.50 1.95 1.48
CA ILE A 105 -17.45 3.10 2.38
C ILE A 105 -18.87 3.48 2.85
N THR A 106 -18.99 3.83 4.12
CA THR A 106 -20.27 4.17 4.75
C THR A 106 -20.39 5.63 5.16
N LYS A 107 -19.27 6.36 5.08
CA LYS A 107 -19.18 7.80 5.38
C LYS A 107 -18.11 8.45 4.49
N THR A 108 -18.06 9.77 4.51
CA THR A 108 -17.03 10.51 3.78
C THR A 108 -15.64 9.95 4.10
N THR A 109 -14.93 9.54 3.07
CA THR A 109 -13.62 8.89 3.15
C THR A 109 -12.59 9.66 2.32
N VAL A 110 -11.44 9.96 2.92
CA VAL A 110 -10.31 10.57 2.23
C VAL A 110 -9.24 9.52 2.00
N VAL A 111 -8.85 9.32 0.74
CA VAL A 111 -7.73 8.47 0.36
C VAL A 111 -6.50 9.32 0.06
N ILE A 112 -5.43 9.04 0.78
CA ILE A 112 -4.11 9.63 0.58
C ILE A 112 -3.30 8.71 -0.31
N LEU A 113 -2.79 9.22 -1.43
CA LEU A 113 -2.05 8.43 -2.42
C LEU A 113 -0.93 9.25 -3.06
N ASP A 114 0.01 8.58 -3.70
CA ASP A 114 1.11 9.22 -4.41
C ASP A 114 0.71 9.73 -5.83
N ASN A 115 1.67 10.32 -6.52
CA ASN A 115 1.48 10.84 -7.88
C ASN A 115 2.02 9.90 -8.95
N ALA A 116 1.94 8.58 -8.77
CA ALA A 116 2.33 7.65 -9.81
C ALA A 116 1.57 7.94 -11.14
N SER A 117 2.19 7.63 -12.26
CA SER A 117 1.62 7.90 -13.58
C SER A 117 0.26 7.26 -13.79
N ILE A 118 0.02 6.10 -13.18
CA ILE A 118 -1.26 5.41 -13.22
C ILE A 118 -2.35 6.16 -12.45
N HIS A 119 -2.01 6.84 -11.33
CA HIS A 119 -2.94 7.63 -10.50
C HIS A 119 -3.21 9.04 -11.07
N THR A 120 -2.35 9.51 -11.97
CA THR A 120 -2.48 10.83 -12.60
C THR A 120 -2.92 10.76 -14.06
N SER A 121 -3.17 9.56 -14.58
CA SER A 121 -3.62 9.33 -15.96
C SER A 121 -4.98 9.98 -16.24
N LYS A 122 -5.26 10.25 -17.52
CA LYS A 122 -6.55 10.80 -17.92
C LYS A 122 -7.72 9.89 -17.56
N LEU A 123 -7.55 8.56 -17.69
CA LEU A 123 -8.57 7.57 -17.33
C LEU A 123 -8.88 7.62 -15.84
N PHE A 124 -7.85 7.64 -14.98
CA PHE A 124 -8.05 7.68 -13.54
C PHE A 124 -8.73 8.99 -13.11
N LYS A 125 -8.30 10.12 -13.67
CA LYS A 125 -8.89 11.44 -13.39
C LYS A 125 -10.36 11.56 -13.79
N ALA A 126 -10.77 10.87 -14.85
CA ALA A 126 -12.16 10.86 -15.29
C ALA A 126 -13.12 10.19 -14.28
N GLU A 127 -12.63 9.30 -13.41
CA GLU A 127 -13.43 8.63 -12.40
C GLU A 127 -13.58 9.44 -11.09
N ILE A 128 -12.72 10.45 -10.86
CA ILE A 128 -12.67 11.18 -9.58
C ILE A 128 -14.02 11.80 -9.23
N GLU A 129 -14.66 12.50 -10.17
CA GLU A 129 -15.96 13.14 -9.93
C GLU A 129 -17.06 12.13 -9.53
N LYS A 130 -17.00 10.93 -10.11
CA LYS A 130 -17.91 9.83 -9.75
C LYS A 130 -17.66 9.35 -8.33
N TRP A 131 -16.40 9.16 -7.94
CA TRP A 131 -16.04 8.75 -6.59
C TRP A 131 -16.37 9.82 -5.54
N GLU A 132 -16.18 11.11 -5.87
CA GLU A 132 -16.55 12.23 -4.99
C GLU A 132 -18.05 12.25 -4.69
N LYS A 133 -18.89 12.00 -5.70
CA LYS A 133 -20.36 11.88 -5.53
C LYS A 133 -20.75 10.71 -4.61
N LEU A 134 -19.91 9.68 -4.53
CA LEU A 134 -20.09 8.53 -3.64
C LEU A 134 -19.41 8.72 -2.27
N GLY A 135 -18.84 9.90 -1.99
CA GLY A 135 -18.22 10.23 -0.70
C GLY A 135 -16.74 9.93 -0.57
N LEU A 136 -16.06 9.52 -1.66
CA LEU A 136 -14.62 9.29 -1.68
C LEU A 136 -13.88 10.51 -2.21
N GLN A 137 -12.98 11.06 -1.42
CA GLN A 137 -12.12 12.19 -1.79
C GLN A 137 -10.66 11.76 -1.90
N LEU A 138 -9.91 12.33 -2.83
CA LEU A 138 -8.51 12.02 -3.04
C LEU A 138 -7.59 13.15 -2.56
N LEU A 139 -6.58 12.80 -1.80
CA LEU A 139 -5.52 13.71 -1.36
C LEU A 139 -4.17 13.23 -1.90
N PHE A 140 -3.69 13.85 -2.97
CA PHE A 140 -2.40 13.52 -3.55
C PHE A 140 -1.25 14.05 -2.70
N LEU A 141 -0.27 13.17 -2.43
CA LEU A 141 0.97 13.48 -1.73
C LEU A 141 1.84 14.47 -2.52
N PRO A 142 2.78 15.18 -1.88
CA PRO A 142 3.84 15.87 -2.62
C PRO A 142 4.69 14.87 -3.41
N PRO A 143 5.26 15.28 -4.55
CA PRO A 143 6.20 14.42 -5.27
C PRO A 143 7.37 13.96 -4.40
N TYR A 144 7.76 12.67 -4.54
CA TYR A 144 8.89 12.07 -3.83
C TYR A 144 8.82 12.20 -2.29
N SER A 145 7.67 11.91 -1.71
CA SER A 145 7.43 11.99 -0.26
C SER A 145 6.83 10.68 0.30
N PRO A 146 7.53 9.54 0.12
CA PRO A 146 7.04 8.23 0.57
C PRO A 146 6.84 8.18 2.09
N GLU A 147 7.62 8.94 2.85
CA GLU A 147 7.49 9.04 4.31
C GLU A 147 6.12 9.54 4.79
N LEU A 148 5.35 10.18 3.91
CA LEU A 148 3.97 10.60 4.18
C LEU A 148 2.93 9.53 3.85
N ASN A 149 3.32 8.46 3.14
CA ASN A 149 2.43 7.35 2.81
C ASN A 149 2.58 6.21 3.81
N LYS A 150 1.75 6.19 4.85
CA LYS A 150 1.87 5.23 5.96
C LYS A 150 1.74 3.76 5.53
N ILE A 151 1.08 3.46 4.42
CA ILE A 151 0.96 2.08 3.93
C ILE A 151 2.31 1.49 3.51
N GLU A 152 3.31 2.32 3.17
CA GLU A 152 4.66 1.86 2.85
C GLU A 152 5.34 1.21 4.07
N ILE A 153 4.99 1.68 5.29
CA ILE A 153 5.45 1.04 6.53
C ILE A 153 4.91 -0.39 6.62
N LEU A 154 3.61 -0.59 6.31
CA LEU A 154 3.01 -1.92 6.27
C LEU A 154 3.71 -2.83 5.25
N TRP A 155 3.92 -2.34 4.03
CA TRP A 155 4.62 -3.11 2.99
C TRP A 155 6.05 -3.48 3.40
N LYS A 156 6.77 -2.56 4.03
CA LYS A 156 8.11 -2.83 4.57
C LYS A 156 8.07 -3.93 5.62
N HIS A 157 7.15 -3.85 6.58
CA HIS A 157 7.01 -4.89 7.61
C HIS A 157 6.66 -6.25 6.99
N MET A 158 5.71 -6.31 6.07
CA MET A 158 5.34 -7.56 5.39
C MET A 158 6.53 -8.18 4.64
N LYS A 159 7.36 -7.36 3.97
CA LYS A 159 8.49 -7.83 3.17
C LYS A 159 9.70 -8.25 4.00
N TYR A 160 9.98 -7.57 5.09
CA TYR A 160 11.25 -7.74 5.81
C TYR A 160 11.12 -8.38 7.18
N HIS A 161 9.98 -8.26 7.85
CA HIS A 161 9.81 -8.77 9.20
C HIS A 161 8.90 -10.00 9.29
N TYR A 162 7.88 -10.06 8.46
CA TYR A 162 6.89 -11.15 8.50
C TYR A 162 7.08 -12.18 7.39
N HIS A 163 7.98 -11.94 6.43
CA HIS A 163 8.20 -12.87 5.33
C HIS A 163 9.02 -14.08 5.81
N LYS A 164 8.50 -15.29 5.53
CA LYS A 164 9.13 -16.57 5.92
C LYS A 164 9.92 -17.13 4.75
N LEU A 165 11.00 -17.85 5.04
CA LEU A 165 11.84 -18.49 4.01
C LEU A 165 11.07 -19.48 3.14
N GLU A 166 10.14 -20.23 3.75
CA GLU A 166 9.31 -21.20 3.03
C GLU A 166 8.49 -20.57 1.91
N ALA A 167 8.20 -19.26 2.00
CA ALA A 167 7.51 -18.53 0.95
C ALA A 167 8.31 -18.46 -0.36
N TYR A 168 9.63 -18.49 -0.29
CA TYR A 168 10.50 -18.43 -1.47
C TYR A 168 10.70 -19.78 -2.19
N LEU A 169 10.24 -20.88 -1.60
CA LEU A 169 10.44 -22.22 -2.19
C LEU A 169 9.58 -22.47 -3.43
N SER A 170 8.43 -21.81 -3.55
CA SER A 170 7.58 -21.90 -4.74
C SER A 170 6.65 -20.69 -4.86
N PHE A 171 6.12 -20.46 -6.06
CA PHE A 171 5.16 -19.41 -6.31
C PHE A 171 3.84 -19.61 -5.52
N ASP A 172 3.40 -20.85 -5.36
CA ASP A 172 2.19 -21.18 -4.60
C ASP A 172 2.40 -20.91 -3.10
N ASN A 173 3.59 -21.22 -2.57
CA ASN A 173 3.95 -20.88 -1.20
C ASN A 173 3.97 -19.37 -0.99
N LEU A 174 4.59 -18.63 -1.93
CA LEU A 174 4.59 -17.17 -1.90
C LEU A 174 3.15 -16.61 -1.89
N HIS A 175 2.30 -17.11 -2.78
CA HIS A 175 0.93 -16.65 -2.91
C HIS A 175 0.12 -16.92 -1.64
N LYS A 176 0.21 -18.15 -1.10
CA LYS A 176 -0.44 -18.52 0.17
C LYS A 176 0.06 -17.66 1.33
N HIS A 177 1.39 -17.44 1.37
CA HIS A 177 2.00 -16.64 2.43
C HIS A 177 1.53 -15.18 2.39
N VAL A 178 1.57 -14.53 1.21
CA VAL A 178 1.09 -13.14 1.03
C VAL A 178 -0.38 -13.02 1.41
N LYS A 179 -1.25 -13.94 0.97
CA LYS A 179 -2.66 -13.95 1.38
C LYS A 179 -2.83 -14.06 2.90
N ASN A 180 -2.07 -14.93 3.56
CA ASN A 180 -2.13 -15.08 5.01
C ASN A 180 -1.65 -13.82 5.74
N LEU A 181 -0.61 -13.14 5.23
CA LEU A 181 -0.15 -11.86 5.78
C LEU A 181 -1.24 -10.81 5.68
N LEU A 182 -1.87 -10.66 4.51
CA LEU A 182 -2.92 -9.67 4.30
C LEU A 182 -4.14 -9.95 5.20
N ALA A 183 -4.58 -11.19 5.27
CA ALA A 183 -5.73 -11.60 6.10
C ALA A 183 -5.45 -11.51 7.61
N GLY A 184 -4.19 -11.67 8.03
CA GLY A 184 -3.79 -11.61 9.44
C GLY A 184 -3.57 -10.20 9.98
N PHE A 185 -3.47 -9.18 9.10
CA PHE A 185 -3.25 -7.82 9.55
C PHE A 185 -4.49 -7.26 10.27
N GLY A 186 -4.27 -6.61 11.41
CA GLY A 186 -5.33 -6.08 12.27
C GLY A 186 -6.04 -7.13 13.13
N THR A 187 -5.69 -8.42 12.98
CA THR A 187 -6.27 -9.53 13.78
C THR A 187 -5.19 -10.37 14.45
N ASN A 188 -4.28 -10.94 13.69
CA ASN A 188 -3.19 -11.80 14.21
C ASN A 188 -1.93 -10.99 14.54
N TYR A 189 -1.76 -9.86 13.91
CA TYR A 189 -0.69 -8.90 14.18
C TYR A 189 -1.13 -7.49 13.78
N ASP A 190 -0.50 -6.49 14.38
CA ASP A 190 -0.69 -5.08 14.09
C ASP A 190 0.66 -4.39 13.93
N ILE A 191 0.63 -3.14 13.47
CA ILE A 191 1.81 -2.30 13.30
C ILE A 191 1.51 -0.93 13.90
N ASN A 192 2.49 -0.40 14.63
CA ASN A 192 2.42 0.97 15.11
C ASN A 192 2.92 1.93 14.01
N PHE A 193 2.05 2.78 13.51
CA PHE A 193 2.33 3.75 12.45
C PHE A 193 2.78 5.14 12.99
N LYS A 194 3.28 5.19 14.22
CA LYS A 194 3.81 6.42 14.82
C LYS A 194 5.13 6.86 14.21
#